data_e6f7a830feaaa6a43cb1dd5efb21a837
#
_entry.id   e6f7a830feaaa6a43cb1dd5efb21a837
#
_cell.length_a   1.000
_cell.length_b   1.000
_cell.length_c   1.000
_cell.angle_alpha   90.00
_cell.angle_beta   90.00
_cell.angle_gamma   90.00
#
_symmetry.space_group_name_H-M   'P 1'
#
loop_
_entity.id
_entity.type
_entity.pdbx_description
1 polymer ?
#
loop_
_entity_poly.entity_id
_entity_poly.type
_entity_poly.pdbx_seq_one_letter_code
_entity_poly.pdbx_strand_id
1 'polypeptide(L)'
;LERLNQEGVNGSWSTYQLGSDITLEVTTDTNVGVDLAFAKNRIRLTADFYKRTTDDLIMPIEMGTVGNILRNVGSMENKGMEFSLNTVNFKNENFSWNTNFNISFNKSKINSLAYMPNIDKASIEGMGNLVRFTAGQPISAFFGYKMQGVDPQTGDIVYADLDGNGEFSTGDRTFIGDPNPDFTFGFTNNFTLKNWYLDVLVTGSVGNDIYNASRFETELMNDFKNQSTEVLNRWTTAGQIT
;
A
#
# COMPACT_ATOMS: atom_id res chain seq x y z
N LEU A 1 22.15 -14.83 -22.65
CA LEU A 1 21.02 -14.20 -21.92
C LEU A 1 19.80 -15.10 -22.06
N GLU A 2 19.39 -15.76 -20.98
CA GLU A 2 18.14 -16.50 -20.94
C GLU A 2 16.97 -15.52 -20.95
N ARG A 3 15.91 -15.88 -21.65
CA ARG A 3 14.67 -15.10 -21.71
C ARG A 3 13.58 -15.84 -20.95
N LEU A 4 12.94 -15.16 -20.02
CA LEU A 4 11.71 -15.63 -19.37
C LEU A 4 10.52 -14.96 -20.05
N ASN A 5 9.53 -15.75 -20.45
CA ASN A 5 8.28 -15.26 -21.00
C ASN A 5 7.20 -15.39 -19.91
N GLN A 6 6.53 -14.30 -19.60
CA GLN A 6 5.40 -14.29 -18.70
C GLN A 6 4.15 -13.82 -19.44
N GLU A 7 3.09 -14.60 -19.38
CA GLU A 7 1.80 -14.24 -19.92
C GLU A 7 1.11 -13.22 -19.02
N GLY A 8 0.73 -12.07 -19.57
CA GLY A 8 -0.05 -11.06 -18.88
C GLY A 8 -1.53 -11.38 -18.87
N VAL A 9 -2.28 -10.70 -18.01
CA VAL A 9 -3.74 -10.90 -17.82
C VAL A 9 -4.56 -10.73 -19.11
N ASN A 10 -4.01 -10.06 -20.12
CA ASN A 10 -4.66 -9.81 -21.42
C ASN A 10 -4.07 -10.68 -22.57
N GLY A 11 -3.39 -11.79 -22.27
CA GLY A 11 -2.73 -12.61 -23.27
C GLY A 11 -1.49 -11.97 -23.92
N SER A 12 -1.01 -10.84 -23.37
CA SER A 12 0.25 -10.24 -23.81
C SER A 12 1.44 -10.96 -23.16
N TRP A 13 2.47 -11.25 -23.96
CA TRP A 13 3.69 -11.87 -23.46
C TRP A 13 4.73 -10.80 -23.11
N SER A 14 5.13 -10.74 -21.85
CA SER A 14 6.27 -9.93 -21.43
C SER A 14 7.52 -10.79 -21.42
N THR A 15 8.53 -10.37 -22.17
CA THR A 15 9.82 -11.04 -22.20
C THR A 15 10.80 -10.34 -21.29
N TYR A 16 11.31 -11.04 -20.29
CA TYR A 16 12.36 -10.54 -19.40
C TYR A 16 13.68 -11.21 -19.78
N GLN A 17 14.76 -10.44 -19.75
CA GLN A 17 16.11 -10.98 -19.84
C GLN A 17 16.64 -11.18 -18.42
N LEU A 18 17.34 -12.30 -18.20
CA LEU A 18 18.06 -12.52 -16.95
C LEU A 18 19.40 -11.77 -16.98
N GLY A 19 19.73 -11.08 -15.89
CA GLY A 19 21.09 -10.60 -15.67
C GLY A 19 22.08 -11.75 -15.61
N SER A 20 23.31 -11.53 -16.01
CA SER A 20 24.34 -12.58 -16.05
C SER A 20 24.79 -13.06 -14.66
N ASP A 21 24.49 -12.29 -13.64
CA ASP A 21 24.94 -12.41 -12.26
C ASP A 21 23.77 -12.48 -11.25
N ILE A 22 22.59 -12.91 -11.73
CA ILE A 22 21.40 -13.03 -10.87
C ILE A 22 21.57 -14.16 -9.85
N THR A 23 21.30 -13.85 -8.59
CA THR A 23 21.28 -14.78 -7.46
C THR A 23 19.89 -14.96 -6.93
N LEU A 24 19.65 -15.99 -6.13
CA LEU A 24 18.36 -16.20 -5.47
C LEU A 24 18.18 -15.19 -4.34
N GLU A 25 16.94 -14.75 -4.16
CA GLU A 25 16.55 -13.96 -2.99
C GLU A 25 16.75 -14.78 -1.71
N VAL A 26 17.26 -14.13 -0.67
CA VAL A 26 17.46 -14.73 0.64
C VAL A 26 16.58 -14.04 1.66
N THR A 27 15.69 -14.79 2.29
CA THR A 27 14.84 -14.27 3.35
C THR A 27 15.26 -14.81 4.70
N THR A 28 15.58 -13.91 5.62
CA THR A 28 15.82 -14.20 7.02
C THR A 28 14.61 -13.77 7.84
N ASP A 29 14.03 -14.71 8.59
CA ASP A 29 12.86 -14.49 9.43
C ASP A 29 13.18 -14.74 10.90
N THR A 30 12.85 -13.78 11.76
CA THR A 30 12.93 -13.90 13.20
C THR A 30 11.54 -13.66 13.78
N ASN A 31 11.03 -14.63 14.52
CA ASN A 31 9.72 -14.57 15.15
C ASN A 31 9.83 -14.94 16.63
N VAL A 32 9.10 -14.22 17.49
CA VAL A 32 8.93 -14.51 18.91
C VAL A 32 7.46 -14.39 19.25
N GLY A 33 6.86 -15.50 19.67
CA GLY A 33 5.46 -15.58 20.02
C GLY A 33 5.23 -16.01 21.47
N VAL A 34 4.10 -15.57 22.02
CA VAL A 34 3.63 -15.96 23.36
C VAL A 34 2.14 -16.30 23.28
N ASP A 35 1.82 -17.51 23.75
CA ASP A 35 0.45 -17.97 23.93
C ASP A 35 0.10 -18.05 25.41
N LEU A 36 -0.97 -17.38 25.80
CA LEU A 36 -1.47 -17.35 27.17
C LEU A 36 -2.92 -17.84 27.22
N ALA A 37 -3.24 -18.64 28.23
CA ALA A 37 -4.59 -19.12 28.46
C ALA A 37 -4.98 -18.95 29.92
N PHE A 38 -6.16 -18.36 30.15
CA PHE A 38 -6.67 -18.00 31.47
C PHE A 38 -8.10 -18.55 31.67
N ALA A 39 -8.56 -18.54 32.91
CA ALA A 39 -9.92 -18.88 33.28
C ALA A 39 -10.38 -20.24 32.71
N LYS A 40 -9.56 -21.29 32.86
CA LYS A 40 -9.82 -22.63 32.29
C LYS A 40 -9.99 -22.59 30.75
N ASN A 41 -9.08 -21.90 30.06
CA ASN A 41 -9.08 -21.69 28.60
C ASN A 41 -10.27 -20.86 28.06
N ARG A 42 -10.98 -20.13 28.91
CA ARG A 42 -12.04 -19.22 28.42
C ARG A 42 -11.50 -17.95 27.81
N ILE A 43 -10.28 -17.59 28.13
CA ILE A 43 -9.55 -16.43 27.57
C ILE A 43 -8.23 -16.96 27.05
N ARG A 44 -8.00 -16.77 25.75
CA ARG A 44 -6.73 -17.09 25.09
C ARG A 44 -6.21 -15.85 24.41
N LEU A 45 -4.97 -15.52 24.67
CA LEU A 45 -4.24 -14.41 24.08
C LEU A 45 -3.00 -14.97 23.37
N THR A 46 -2.85 -14.62 22.11
CA THR A 46 -1.62 -14.85 21.34
C THR A 46 -1.02 -13.50 20.99
N ALA A 47 0.29 -13.37 21.14
CA ALA A 47 1.03 -12.19 20.73
C ALA A 47 2.29 -12.65 19.99
N ASP A 48 2.46 -12.20 18.74
CA ASP A 48 3.59 -12.51 17.89
C ASP A 48 4.31 -11.23 17.49
N PHE A 49 5.64 -11.29 17.50
CA PHE A 49 6.52 -10.23 17.03
C PHE A 49 7.44 -10.81 15.99
N TYR A 50 7.50 -10.19 14.82
CA TYR A 50 8.34 -10.67 13.74
C TYR A 50 9.16 -9.57 13.10
N LYS A 51 10.29 -10.00 12.57
CA LYS A 51 11.15 -9.23 11.69
C LYS A 51 11.63 -10.13 10.57
N ARG A 52 11.32 -9.75 9.33
CA ARG A 52 11.73 -10.43 8.11
C ARG A 52 12.56 -9.51 7.27
N THR A 53 13.74 -9.94 6.87
CA THR A 53 14.61 -9.23 5.93
C THR A 53 14.78 -10.08 4.70
N THR A 54 14.52 -9.52 3.52
CA THR A 54 14.78 -10.16 2.24
C THR A 54 15.88 -9.39 1.54
N ASP A 55 16.98 -10.07 1.28
CA ASP A 55 18.14 -9.58 0.56
C ASP A 55 18.13 -10.11 -0.88
N ASP A 56 18.88 -9.44 -1.74
CA ASP A 56 19.00 -9.78 -3.16
C ASP A 56 17.65 -9.80 -3.91
N LEU A 57 16.73 -8.88 -3.58
CA LEU A 57 15.43 -8.74 -4.24
C LEU A 57 15.56 -8.70 -5.76
N ILE A 58 14.82 -9.56 -6.45
CA ILE A 58 14.82 -9.62 -7.91
C ILE A 58 13.70 -8.72 -8.45
N MET A 59 14.08 -7.74 -9.25
CA MET A 59 13.11 -6.85 -9.90
C MET A 59 13.43 -6.64 -11.38
N PRO A 60 12.40 -6.43 -12.21
CA PRO A 60 12.60 -5.97 -13.57
C PRO A 60 13.06 -4.51 -13.58
N ILE A 61 14.21 -4.27 -14.18
CA ILE A 61 14.77 -2.96 -14.43
C ILE A 61 14.66 -2.65 -15.91
N GLU A 62 14.06 -1.52 -16.23
CA GLU A 62 13.95 -1.05 -17.60
C GLU A 62 15.29 -0.48 -18.08
N MET A 63 15.82 -1.06 -19.14
CA MET A 63 17.11 -0.71 -19.72
C MET A 63 16.95 -0.12 -21.13
N GLY A 64 16.05 0.84 -21.27
CA GLY A 64 15.80 1.55 -22.53
C GLY A 64 15.46 0.58 -23.67
N THR A 65 16.25 0.60 -24.75
CA THR A 65 16.00 -0.23 -25.95
C THR A 65 16.20 -1.73 -25.76
N VAL A 66 16.85 -2.13 -24.66
CA VAL A 66 17.09 -3.56 -24.35
C VAL A 66 15.88 -4.22 -23.71
N GLY A 67 14.94 -3.41 -23.19
CA GLY A 67 13.76 -3.90 -22.48
C GLY A 67 14.03 -4.15 -20.99
N ASN A 68 13.23 -5.02 -20.39
CA ASN A 68 13.31 -5.30 -18.96
C ASN A 68 14.33 -6.41 -18.66
N ILE A 69 15.27 -6.13 -17.78
CA ILE A 69 16.26 -7.09 -17.28
C ILE A 69 15.98 -7.37 -15.80
N LEU A 70 15.85 -8.64 -15.44
CA LEU A 70 15.77 -9.06 -14.04
C LEU A 70 17.15 -8.96 -13.39
N ARG A 71 17.22 -8.27 -12.26
CA ARG A 71 18.45 -8.11 -11.47
C ARG A 71 18.15 -8.14 -9.98
N ASN A 72 19.15 -8.49 -9.20
CA ASN A 72 19.12 -8.28 -7.76
C ASN A 72 19.33 -6.79 -7.48
N VAL A 73 18.31 -6.15 -6.88
CA VAL A 73 18.25 -4.66 -6.78
C VAL A 73 18.29 -4.13 -5.36
N GLY A 74 18.51 -4.98 -4.36
CA GLY A 74 18.62 -4.48 -3.01
C GLY A 74 17.94 -5.35 -1.96
N SER A 75 17.54 -4.73 -0.86
CA SER A 75 16.93 -5.43 0.26
C SER A 75 15.75 -4.67 0.86
N MET A 76 14.84 -5.42 1.48
CA MET A 76 13.70 -4.87 2.20
C MET A 76 13.53 -5.53 3.57
N GLU A 77 12.92 -4.80 4.48
CA GLU A 77 12.56 -5.26 5.81
C GLU A 77 11.05 -5.15 6.01
N ASN A 78 10.46 -6.19 6.58
CA ASN A 78 9.12 -6.17 7.16
C ASN A 78 9.23 -6.49 8.64
N LYS A 79 8.59 -5.70 9.47
CA LYS A 79 8.49 -5.96 10.90
C LYS A 79 7.09 -5.67 11.39
N GLY A 80 6.63 -6.44 12.34
CA GLY A 80 5.28 -6.27 12.82
C GLY A 80 4.99 -6.96 14.13
N MET A 81 3.77 -6.74 14.57
CA MET A 81 3.18 -7.33 15.76
C MET A 81 1.78 -7.80 15.43
N GLU A 82 1.42 -8.96 15.90
CA GLU A 82 0.09 -9.54 15.74
C GLU A 82 -0.44 -9.95 17.11
N PHE A 83 -1.69 -9.59 17.37
CA PHE A 83 -2.37 -9.96 18.61
C PHE A 83 -3.69 -10.64 18.26
N SER A 84 -3.96 -11.74 18.93
CA SER A 84 -5.23 -12.46 18.84
C SER A 84 -5.80 -12.70 20.23
N LEU A 85 -7.06 -12.36 20.43
CA LEU A 85 -7.79 -12.58 21.66
C LEU A 85 -9.04 -13.40 21.36
N ASN A 86 -9.11 -14.60 21.95
CA ASN A 86 -10.28 -15.47 21.87
C ASN A 86 -10.91 -15.58 23.25
N THR A 87 -12.22 -15.32 23.35
CA THR A 87 -12.93 -15.40 24.62
C THR A 87 -14.22 -16.21 24.51
N VAL A 88 -14.49 -17.02 25.52
CA VAL A 88 -15.79 -17.60 25.79
C VAL A 88 -16.49 -16.73 26.83
N ASN A 89 -17.24 -15.73 26.35
CA ASN A 89 -17.89 -14.74 27.21
C ASN A 89 -18.98 -15.37 28.07
N PHE A 90 -19.80 -16.17 27.42
CA PHE A 90 -20.87 -16.90 28.09
C PHE A 90 -21.09 -18.26 27.45
N LYS A 91 -21.42 -19.29 28.26
CA LYS A 91 -21.76 -20.61 27.78
C LYS A 91 -22.60 -21.34 28.82
N ASN A 92 -23.81 -21.75 28.39
CA ASN A 92 -24.66 -22.71 29.08
C ASN A 92 -25.27 -23.69 28.06
N GLU A 93 -26.24 -24.51 28.47
CA GLU A 93 -26.88 -25.51 27.61
C GLU A 93 -27.63 -24.92 26.41
N ASN A 94 -28.23 -23.74 26.56
CA ASN A 94 -29.08 -23.12 25.54
C ASN A 94 -28.44 -21.92 24.83
N PHE A 95 -27.40 -21.32 25.43
CA PHE A 95 -26.81 -20.10 24.88
C PHE A 95 -25.29 -20.12 25.01
N SER A 96 -24.60 -19.76 23.93
CA SER A 96 -23.18 -19.47 23.95
C SER A 96 -22.89 -18.16 23.24
N TRP A 97 -21.91 -17.42 23.75
CA TRP A 97 -21.35 -16.21 23.15
C TRP A 97 -19.82 -16.28 23.22
N ASN A 98 -19.21 -16.26 22.06
CA ASN A 98 -17.76 -16.23 21.90
C ASN A 98 -17.35 -14.98 21.13
N THR A 99 -16.19 -14.45 21.46
CA THR A 99 -15.57 -13.34 20.74
C THR A 99 -14.18 -13.73 20.25
N ASN A 100 -13.88 -13.38 19.01
CA ASN A 100 -12.54 -13.43 18.46
C ASN A 100 -12.18 -12.02 18.01
N PHE A 101 -11.04 -11.51 18.48
CA PHE A 101 -10.46 -10.25 18.06
C PHE A 101 -9.03 -10.50 17.60
N ASN A 102 -8.67 -9.93 16.45
CA ASN A 102 -7.29 -9.89 16.00
C ASN A 102 -6.93 -8.48 15.55
N ILE A 103 -5.68 -8.10 15.73
CA ILE A 103 -5.12 -6.85 15.23
C ILE A 103 -3.68 -7.10 14.80
N SER A 104 -3.32 -6.57 13.64
CA SER A 104 -1.98 -6.69 13.06
C SER A 104 -1.43 -5.34 12.69
N PHE A 105 -0.19 -5.09 13.08
CA PHE A 105 0.62 -3.93 12.74
C PHE A 105 1.79 -4.42 11.90
N ASN A 106 1.95 -3.89 10.69
CA ASN A 106 3.07 -4.23 9.82
C ASN A 106 3.70 -2.96 9.27
N LYS A 107 5.02 -2.88 9.29
CA LYS A 107 5.78 -1.82 8.62
C LYS A 107 6.79 -2.43 7.68
N SER A 108 6.67 -2.06 6.41
CA SER A 108 7.65 -2.39 5.38
C SER A 108 8.60 -1.23 5.15
N LYS A 109 9.84 -1.53 4.83
CA LYS A 109 10.86 -0.54 4.52
C LYS A 109 11.85 -1.11 3.52
N ILE A 110 12.18 -0.33 2.50
CA ILE A 110 13.29 -0.62 1.60
C ILE A 110 14.58 -0.22 2.32
N ASN A 111 15.48 -1.18 2.53
CA ASN A 111 16.76 -0.92 3.17
C ASN A 111 17.78 -0.36 2.20
N SER A 112 17.84 -0.94 1.00
CA SER A 112 18.77 -0.51 -0.06
C SER A 112 18.21 -0.81 -1.44
N LEU A 113 18.66 -0.01 -2.42
CA LEU A 113 18.47 -0.26 -3.86
C LEU A 113 19.87 -0.21 -4.48
N ALA A 114 20.46 -1.36 -4.72
CA ALA A 114 21.89 -1.58 -5.01
C ALA A 114 22.60 -0.50 -5.87
N TYR A 115 22.06 -0.20 -7.05
CA TYR A 115 22.71 0.70 -8.02
C TYR A 115 21.88 1.93 -8.35
N MET A 116 20.70 2.06 -7.77
CA MET A 116 19.73 3.08 -8.13
C MET A 116 19.31 3.91 -6.91
N PRO A 117 19.26 5.24 -7.01
CA PRO A 117 18.74 6.07 -5.93
C PRO A 117 17.23 5.83 -5.70
N ASN A 118 16.52 5.48 -6.77
CA ASN A 118 15.09 5.18 -6.75
C ASN A 118 14.67 4.34 -7.97
N ILE A 119 13.51 3.69 -7.87
CA ILE A 119 12.87 2.96 -8.97
C ILE A 119 11.41 3.42 -9.05
N ASP A 120 11.04 4.04 -10.16
CA ASP A 120 9.67 4.50 -10.42
C ASP A 120 8.84 3.38 -11.06
N LYS A 121 7.63 3.17 -10.54
CA LYS A 121 6.70 2.13 -10.94
C LYS A 121 5.25 2.63 -11.00
N ALA A 122 4.35 1.76 -11.45
CA ALA A 122 2.92 2.00 -11.53
C ALA A 122 2.56 3.28 -12.29
N SER A 123 2.95 3.34 -13.56
CA SER A 123 2.49 4.39 -14.46
C SER A 123 0.99 4.23 -14.73
N ILE A 124 0.26 5.31 -14.55
CA ILE A 124 -1.13 5.46 -15.05
C ILE A 124 -1.08 6.34 -16.29
N GLU A 125 -1.78 5.92 -17.35
CA GLU A 125 -1.83 6.66 -18.60
C GLU A 125 -2.26 8.11 -18.34
N GLY A 126 -1.49 9.05 -18.85
CA GLY A 126 -1.70 10.49 -18.67
C GLY A 126 -1.22 11.08 -17.33
N MET A 127 -0.81 10.27 -16.34
CA MET A 127 -0.38 10.74 -15.01
C MET A 127 1.08 10.42 -14.67
N GLY A 128 1.75 9.60 -15.48
CA GLY A 128 3.13 9.18 -15.23
C GLY A 128 3.26 8.21 -14.05
N ASN A 129 4.47 8.11 -13.49
CA ASN A 129 4.77 7.18 -12.41
C ASN A 129 4.26 7.70 -11.07
N LEU A 130 3.41 6.91 -10.40
CA LEU A 130 2.77 7.25 -9.12
C LEU A 130 3.48 6.65 -7.92
N VAL A 131 4.27 5.59 -8.11
CA VAL A 131 4.92 4.85 -7.04
C VAL A 131 6.42 4.99 -7.20
N ARG A 132 7.11 5.27 -6.10
CA ARG A 132 8.56 5.32 -6.06
C ARG A 132 9.12 4.43 -4.96
N PHE A 133 10.01 3.54 -5.33
CA PHE A 133 10.84 2.80 -4.39
C PHE A 133 12.11 3.59 -4.11
N THR A 134 12.35 3.89 -2.85
CA THR A 134 13.53 4.64 -2.38
C THR A 134 13.98 4.04 -1.05
N ALA A 135 15.28 3.93 -0.83
CA ALA A 135 15.82 3.45 0.45
C ALA A 135 15.30 4.34 1.61
N GLY A 136 14.88 3.69 2.68
CA GLY A 136 14.29 4.36 3.84
C GLY A 136 12.78 4.55 3.79
N GLN A 137 12.13 4.38 2.65
CA GLN A 137 10.69 4.54 2.46
C GLN A 137 9.95 3.19 2.48
N PRO A 138 8.65 3.20 2.79
CA PRO A 138 7.79 2.03 2.63
C PRO A 138 7.76 1.56 1.18
N ILE A 139 7.50 0.25 1.00
CA ILE A 139 7.25 -0.28 -0.34
C ILE A 139 5.95 0.32 -0.90
N SER A 140 5.97 0.67 -2.18
CA SER A 140 4.82 1.22 -2.91
C SER A 140 4.34 2.60 -2.46
N ALA A 141 5.16 3.39 -1.75
CA ALA A 141 4.81 4.75 -1.37
C ALA A 141 4.46 5.62 -2.59
N PHE A 142 3.40 6.41 -2.48
CA PHE A 142 2.96 7.31 -3.54
C PHE A 142 3.90 8.50 -3.65
N PHE A 143 4.30 8.83 -4.88
CA PHE A 143 5.26 9.88 -5.17
C PHE A 143 4.74 10.81 -6.25
N GLY A 144 4.53 12.08 -5.90
CA GLY A 144 3.92 13.06 -6.78
C GLY A 144 4.10 14.49 -6.29
N TYR A 145 3.29 15.39 -6.81
CA TYR A 145 3.28 16.80 -6.44
C TYR A 145 2.29 17.05 -5.31
N LYS A 146 2.67 17.89 -4.36
CA LYS A 146 1.80 18.31 -3.27
C LYS A 146 1.09 19.59 -3.65
N MET A 147 -0.24 19.51 -3.87
CA MET A 147 -1.07 20.67 -4.10
C MET A 147 -1.17 21.53 -2.84
N GLN A 148 -1.03 22.84 -2.98
CA GLN A 148 -1.26 23.84 -1.92
C GLN A 148 -2.64 24.48 -2.03
N GLY A 149 -3.24 24.52 -3.21
CA GLY A 149 -4.55 25.11 -3.46
C GLY A 149 -4.72 25.50 -4.92
N VAL A 150 -5.68 26.37 -5.14
CA VAL A 150 -5.95 26.99 -6.44
C VAL A 150 -5.73 28.52 -6.30
N ASP A 151 -5.01 29.11 -7.23
CA ASP A 151 -4.84 30.57 -7.28
C ASP A 151 -6.22 31.22 -7.48
N PRO A 152 -6.69 32.04 -6.54
CA PRO A 152 -8.02 32.65 -6.64
C PRO A 152 -8.13 33.68 -7.78
N GLN A 153 -7.04 34.17 -8.35
CA GLN A 153 -7.07 35.15 -9.43
C GLN A 153 -7.05 34.48 -10.81
N THR A 154 -6.30 33.39 -10.97
CA THR A 154 -6.11 32.73 -12.28
C THR A 154 -6.88 31.41 -12.41
N GLY A 155 -7.17 30.73 -11.29
CA GLY A 155 -7.77 29.41 -11.28
C GLY A 155 -6.76 28.27 -11.51
N ASP A 156 -5.46 28.59 -11.56
CA ASP A 156 -4.42 27.60 -11.74
C ASP A 156 -4.11 26.84 -10.42
N ILE A 157 -3.74 25.59 -10.54
CA ILE A 157 -3.29 24.79 -9.39
C ILE A 157 -1.93 25.31 -8.92
N VAL A 158 -1.84 25.57 -7.62
CA VAL A 158 -0.58 25.94 -6.96
C VAL A 158 0.01 24.70 -6.31
N TYR A 159 1.21 24.32 -6.71
CA TYR A 159 1.99 23.24 -6.11
C TYR A 159 3.04 23.78 -5.13
N ALA A 160 3.44 22.91 -4.19
CA ALA A 160 4.54 23.25 -3.29
C ALA A 160 5.86 23.30 -4.04
N ASP A 161 6.57 24.41 -3.94
CA ASP A 161 7.95 24.56 -4.38
C ASP A 161 8.85 23.95 -3.28
N LEU A 162 9.34 22.73 -3.52
CA LEU A 162 10.09 21.97 -2.53
C LEU A 162 11.61 22.10 -2.71
N ASP A 163 12.07 22.46 -3.91
CA ASP A 163 13.48 22.71 -4.16
C ASP A 163 13.85 24.19 -4.01
N GLY A 164 12.87 25.09 -3.86
CA GLY A 164 13.04 26.50 -3.57
C GLY A 164 13.51 27.32 -4.76
N ASN A 165 13.30 26.84 -5.99
CA ASN A 165 13.76 27.52 -7.20
C ASN A 165 12.75 28.52 -7.77
N GLY A 166 11.50 28.53 -7.27
CA GLY A 166 10.43 29.41 -7.72
C GLY A 166 9.74 28.95 -9.01
N GLU A 167 10.09 27.80 -9.54
CA GLU A 167 9.53 27.23 -10.78
C GLU A 167 8.96 25.83 -10.53
N PHE A 168 7.78 25.53 -11.08
CA PHE A 168 7.22 24.19 -11.03
C PHE A 168 8.03 23.21 -11.87
N SER A 169 8.63 22.23 -11.23
CA SER A 169 9.53 21.27 -11.85
C SER A 169 9.39 19.86 -11.28
N THR A 170 10.10 18.90 -11.87
CA THR A 170 10.18 17.53 -11.32
C THR A 170 10.90 17.46 -9.97
N GLY A 171 11.64 18.51 -9.58
CA GLY A 171 12.27 18.67 -8.29
C GLY A 171 11.26 18.82 -7.15
N ASP A 172 10.04 19.27 -7.44
CA ASP A 172 8.97 19.47 -6.47
C ASP A 172 8.17 18.21 -6.13
N ARG A 173 8.54 17.08 -6.69
CA ARG A 173 7.89 15.81 -6.35
C ARG A 173 8.36 15.31 -5.00
N THR A 174 7.42 14.76 -4.22
CA THR A 174 7.67 14.22 -2.88
C THR A 174 6.79 12.99 -2.62
N PHE A 175 7.03 12.32 -1.50
CA PHE A 175 6.11 11.28 -1.02
C PHE A 175 4.81 11.93 -0.54
N ILE A 176 3.69 11.52 -1.12
CA ILE A 176 2.37 12.12 -0.92
C ILE A 176 1.39 11.17 -0.23
N GLY A 177 1.76 9.91 -0.03
CA GLY A 177 0.93 8.94 0.69
C GLY A 177 1.59 7.57 0.80
N ASP A 178 1.04 6.76 1.71
CA ASP A 178 1.45 5.39 1.96
C ASP A 178 0.25 4.45 1.81
N PRO A 179 0.25 3.49 0.86
CA PRO A 179 -0.83 2.52 0.72
C PRO A 179 -0.85 1.46 1.82
N ASN A 180 0.20 1.38 2.64
CA ASN A 180 0.28 0.40 3.71
C ASN A 180 -0.47 0.90 4.95
N PRO A 181 -1.38 0.11 5.54
CA PRO A 181 -2.11 0.51 6.73
C PRO A 181 -1.21 0.57 7.96
N ASP A 182 -1.52 1.47 8.89
CA ASP A 182 -0.93 1.47 10.23
C ASP A 182 -1.29 0.20 10.98
N PHE A 183 -2.54 -0.25 10.85
CA PHE A 183 -3.00 -1.54 11.36
C PHE A 183 -4.25 -2.03 10.63
N THR A 184 -4.45 -3.34 10.70
CA THR A 184 -5.69 -4.01 10.30
C THR A 184 -6.26 -4.75 11.49
N PHE A 185 -7.59 -4.88 11.55
CA PHE A 185 -8.22 -5.63 12.62
C PHE A 185 -9.44 -6.42 12.13
N GLY A 186 -9.74 -7.48 12.88
CA GLY A 186 -10.95 -8.27 12.75
C GLY A 186 -11.58 -8.48 14.12
N PHE A 187 -12.89 -8.31 14.21
CA PHE A 187 -13.67 -8.52 15.42
C PHE A 187 -14.90 -9.35 15.10
N THR A 188 -14.94 -10.57 15.61
CA THR A 188 -16.02 -11.51 15.37
C THR A 188 -16.73 -11.84 16.67
N ASN A 189 -18.06 -11.79 16.68
CA ASN A 189 -18.89 -12.33 17.74
C ASN A 189 -19.76 -13.44 17.20
N ASN A 190 -19.72 -14.58 17.85
CA ASN A 190 -20.53 -15.75 17.54
C ASN A 190 -21.53 -15.98 18.67
N PHE A 191 -22.80 -15.99 18.32
CA PHE A 191 -23.92 -16.26 19.24
C PHE A 191 -24.64 -17.53 18.79
N THR A 192 -24.87 -18.41 19.73
CA THR A 192 -25.71 -19.59 19.51
C THR A 192 -26.81 -19.59 20.55
N LEU A 193 -28.06 -19.63 20.12
CA LEU A 193 -29.23 -19.75 20.98
C LEU A 193 -30.03 -20.94 20.51
N LYS A 194 -29.93 -22.09 21.22
CA LYS A 194 -30.53 -23.38 20.82
C LYS A 194 -30.12 -23.72 19.37
N ASN A 195 -31.06 -23.67 18.41
CA ASN A 195 -30.86 -23.97 17.00
C ASN A 195 -30.57 -22.73 16.13
N TRP A 196 -30.43 -21.53 16.73
CA TRP A 196 -30.14 -20.28 16.02
C TRP A 196 -28.68 -19.92 16.17
N TYR A 197 -28.10 -19.46 15.06
CA TYR A 197 -26.71 -18.97 14.98
C TYR A 197 -26.71 -17.57 14.43
N LEU A 198 -25.93 -16.70 15.06
CA LEU A 198 -25.65 -15.35 14.56
C LEU A 198 -24.15 -15.09 14.66
N ASP A 199 -23.54 -14.81 13.53
CA ASP A 199 -22.14 -14.40 13.44
C ASP A 199 -22.08 -12.95 12.97
N VAL A 200 -21.40 -12.11 13.73
CA VAL A 200 -21.17 -10.71 13.41
C VAL A 200 -19.68 -10.48 13.25
N LEU A 201 -19.26 -10.17 12.04
CA LEU A 201 -17.87 -9.85 11.70
C LEU A 201 -17.75 -8.37 11.36
N VAL A 202 -16.80 -7.69 12.00
CA VAL A 202 -16.36 -6.35 11.67
C VAL A 202 -14.88 -6.40 11.34
N THR A 203 -14.48 -5.90 10.17
CA THR A 203 -13.06 -5.79 9.78
C THR A 203 -12.75 -4.36 9.43
N GLY A 204 -11.49 -3.98 9.62
CA GLY A 204 -11.04 -2.63 9.28
C GLY A 204 -9.56 -2.59 8.89
N SER A 205 -9.25 -1.60 8.06
CA SER A 205 -7.90 -1.16 7.71
C SER A 205 -7.82 0.32 8.01
N VAL A 206 -6.79 0.76 8.70
CA VAL A 206 -6.65 2.13 9.19
C VAL A 206 -5.29 2.69 8.83
N GLY A 207 -5.27 3.95 8.40
CA GLY A 207 -4.05 4.73 8.15
C GLY A 207 -3.47 4.59 6.74
N ASN A 208 -4.03 3.72 5.89
CA ASN A 208 -3.57 3.61 4.51
C ASN A 208 -4.20 4.67 3.61
N ASP A 209 -3.40 5.20 2.70
CA ASP A 209 -3.87 6.07 1.63
C ASP A 209 -4.33 5.25 0.42
N ILE A 210 -5.34 5.75 -0.27
CA ILE A 210 -5.82 5.16 -1.52
C ILE A 210 -5.74 6.22 -2.62
N TYR A 211 -4.98 5.93 -3.67
CA TYR A 211 -4.97 6.78 -4.84
C TYR A 211 -6.23 6.59 -5.68
N ASN A 212 -7.08 7.62 -5.72
CA ASN A 212 -8.34 7.58 -6.48
C ASN A 212 -8.13 8.01 -7.94
N ALA A 213 -7.68 7.08 -8.78
CA ALA A 213 -7.48 7.33 -10.21
C ALA A 213 -8.79 7.64 -10.97
N SER A 214 -9.95 7.25 -10.44
CA SER A 214 -11.24 7.55 -11.11
C SER A 214 -11.55 9.04 -11.17
N ARG A 215 -10.99 9.85 -10.26
CA ARG A 215 -11.12 11.30 -10.29
C ARG A 215 -10.49 11.91 -11.55
N PHE A 216 -9.40 11.34 -12.04
CA PHE A 216 -8.78 11.76 -13.30
C PHE A 216 -9.78 11.63 -14.47
N GLU A 217 -10.53 10.53 -14.54
CA GLU A 217 -11.51 10.31 -15.61
C GLU A 217 -12.77 11.16 -15.43
N THR A 218 -13.18 11.44 -14.19
CA THR A 218 -14.48 12.06 -13.89
C THR A 218 -14.39 13.56 -13.57
N GLU A 219 -13.20 14.12 -13.36
CA GLU A 219 -13.03 15.52 -12.93
C GLU A 219 -12.15 16.35 -13.87
N LEU A 220 -11.42 15.74 -14.80
CA LEU A 220 -10.48 16.45 -15.69
C LEU A 220 -11.18 17.37 -16.71
N MET A 221 -12.44 17.11 -17.05
CA MET A 221 -13.28 17.93 -17.94
C MET A 221 -12.71 18.15 -19.36
N ASN A 222 -11.83 17.27 -19.82
CA ASN A 222 -11.17 17.38 -21.14
C ASN A 222 -11.78 16.48 -22.23
N ASP A 223 -12.82 15.70 -21.91
CA ASP A 223 -13.44 14.72 -22.79
C ASP A 223 -14.97 14.66 -22.56
N PHE A 224 -15.71 14.06 -23.52
CA PHE A 224 -17.16 13.85 -23.45
C PHE A 224 -17.52 12.63 -22.58
N LYS A 225 -17.02 12.60 -21.35
CA LYS A 225 -17.29 11.54 -20.37
C LYS A 225 -18.27 12.02 -19.29
N ASN A 226 -18.89 11.06 -18.61
CA ASN A 226 -19.66 11.38 -17.41
C ASN A 226 -18.73 11.99 -16.36
N GLN A 227 -19.19 13.05 -15.73
CA GLN A 227 -18.43 13.81 -14.74
C GLN A 227 -18.98 13.61 -13.33
N SER A 228 -18.10 13.73 -12.34
CA SER A 228 -18.49 13.84 -10.93
C SER A 228 -19.15 15.19 -10.66
N THR A 229 -20.02 15.25 -9.66
CA THR A 229 -20.58 16.53 -9.17
C THR A 229 -19.52 17.46 -8.59
N GLU A 230 -18.33 16.95 -8.23
CA GLU A 230 -17.21 17.75 -7.73
C GLU A 230 -16.75 18.82 -8.73
N VAL A 231 -16.95 18.60 -10.05
CA VAL A 231 -16.62 19.62 -11.06
C VAL A 231 -17.43 20.91 -10.92
N LEU A 232 -18.56 20.89 -10.20
CA LEU A 232 -19.36 22.08 -9.90
C LEU A 232 -18.65 23.02 -8.91
N ASN A 233 -17.72 22.49 -8.11
CA ASN A 233 -16.93 23.23 -7.14
C ASN A 233 -15.67 23.88 -7.75
N ARG A 234 -15.49 23.76 -9.08
CA ARG A 234 -14.33 24.33 -9.76
C ARG A 234 -14.30 25.85 -9.68
N TRP A 235 -13.14 26.42 -9.77
CA TRP A 235 -12.95 27.84 -9.96
C TRP A 235 -13.60 28.31 -11.26
N THR A 236 -14.30 29.44 -11.23
CA THR A 236 -15.03 30.00 -12.38
C THR A 236 -14.84 31.51 -12.53
N THR A 237 -14.40 32.21 -11.51
CA THR A 237 -14.26 33.67 -11.53
C THR A 237 -13.16 34.15 -10.58
N ALA A 238 -12.47 35.23 -10.98
CA ALA A 238 -11.42 35.83 -10.19
C ALA A 238 -11.90 36.23 -8.79
N GLY A 239 -11.09 35.91 -7.77
CA GLY A 239 -11.41 36.10 -6.35
C GLY A 239 -12.13 34.96 -5.67
N GLN A 240 -12.53 33.91 -6.43
CA GLN A 240 -13.19 32.74 -5.85
C GLN A 240 -12.16 31.85 -5.11
N ILE A 241 -12.47 31.46 -3.89
CA ILE A 241 -11.71 30.45 -3.11
C ILE A 241 -12.41 29.10 -3.32
N THR A 242 -11.67 28.08 -3.77
CA THR A 242 -12.16 26.71 -4.02
C THR A 242 -11.33 25.68 -3.25
#